data_38048ecf0d14125d0c99c7e058db06ad
#
_entry.id   38048ecf0d14125d0c99c7e058db06ad
#
_cell.length_a   1.000
_cell.length_b   1.000
_cell.length_c   1.000
_cell.angle_alpha   90.00
_cell.angle_beta   90.00
_cell.angle_gamma   90.00
#
_symmetry.space_group_name_H-M   'P 1'
#
loop_
_entity.id
_entity.type
_entity.pdbx_description
1 polymer ?
#
loop_
_entity_poly.entity_id
_entity_poly.type
_entity_poly.pdbx_seq_one_letter_code
_entity_poly.pdbx_strand_id
1 'polypeptide(L)'
;MSKAAKSISALGLAAALSGGVMAGEAEDRFMQMIDSGEAYSADTLMPLFKQLEPVDLQFMLGTWRGGKFDGGAEPDPLNWYGKRFTSVNDVEPILYPGPDGTLQNYDKLGRAQIREMVFDGQVSAALIYDQQPIIDYFRKVNDDVVIGLGDIKGKPLEFFFHLTRDK
;
A
#
# COMPACT_ATOMS: atom_id res chain seq x y z
N MET A 1 -39.58 47.14 -45.58
CA MET A 1 -38.56 46.06 -45.82
C MET A 1 -37.62 46.02 -44.65
N SER A 2 -37.88 45.12 -43.69
CA SER A 2 -37.04 45.00 -42.45
C SER A 2 -36.40 43.65 -42.48
N LYS A 3 -35.08 43.63 -42.52
CA LYS A 3 -34.28 42.40 -42.41
C LYS A 3 -34.01 42.05 -40.92
N ALA A 4 -34.61 40.98 -40.47
CA ALA A 4 -34.34 40.41 -39.17
C ALA A 4 -32.98 39.70 -39.17
N ALA A 5 -32.05 40.11 -38.27
CA ALA A 5 -30.79 39.44 -38.01
C ALA A 5 -31.03 38.31 -37.03
N LYS A 6 -30.69 37.07 -37.38
CA LYS A 6 -30.72 35.92 -36.51
C LYS A 6 -29.40 35.89 -35.71
N SER A 7 -29.49 36.07 -34.41
CA SER A 7 -28.38 35.81 -33.47
C SER A 7 -28.23 34.30 -33.28
N ILE A 8 -27.06 33.76 -33.61
CA ILE A 8 -26.64 32.38 -33.29
C ILE A 8 -25.91 32.44 -31.96
N SER A 9 -26.56 31.99 -30.91
CA SER A 9 -25.88 31.75 -29.62
C SER A 9 -25.06 30.48 -29.73
N ALA A 10 -23.73 30.59 -29.69
CA ALA A 10 -22.82 29.47 -29.52
C ALA A 10 -22.86 29.07 -28.05
N LEU A 11 -23.47 27.93 -27.75
CA LEU A 11 -23.37 27.27 -26.46
C LEU A 11 -21.97 26.64 -26.37
N GLY A 12 -21.07 27.27 -25.65
CA GLY A 12 -19.76 26.69 -25.31
C GLY A 12 -19.94 25.55 -24.34
N LEU A 13 -19.74 24.30 -24.81
CA LEU A 13 -19.66 23.11 -23.99
C LEU A 13 -18.30 23.12 -23.28
N ALA A 14 -18.26 23.59 -22.05
CA ALA A 14 -17.10 23.43 -21.17
C ALA A 14 -16.99 21.95 -20.79
N ALA A 15 -16.15 21.21 -21.47
CA ALA A 15 -15.75 19.89 -21.03
C ALA A 15 -14.94 20.05 -19.75
N ALA A 16 -15.55 19.71 -18.61
CA ALA A 16 -14.82 19.50 -17.38
C ALA A 16 -13.92 18.26 -17.58
N LEU A 17 -12.63 18.48 -17.80
CA LEU A 17 -11.62 17.46 -17.68
C LEU A 17 -11.56 17.06 -16.19
N SER A 18 -12.39 16.10 -15.78
CA SER A 18 -12.16 15.34 -14.58
C SER A 18 -10.86 14.56 -14.84
N GLY A 19 -9.76 15.06 -14.28
CA GLY A 19 -8.47 14.38 -14.31
C GLY A 19 -8.57 13.06 -13.55
N GLY A 20 -9.08 12.01 -14.19
CA GLY A 20 -8.86 10.65 -13.75
C GLY A 20 -7.38 10.39 -13.93
N VAL A 21 -6.69 10.15 -12.84
CA VAL A 21 -5.31 9.62 -12.87
C VAL A 21 -5.38 8.35 -13.71
N MET A 22 -4.56 8.25 -14.74
CA MET A 22 -4.53 7.08 -15.61
C MET A 22 -4.06 5.87 -14.79
N ALA A 23 -4.69 4.70 -15.01
CA ALA A 23 -4.21 3.44 -14.43
C ALA A 23 -2.71 3.29 -14.79
N GLY A 24 -1.86 3.03 -13.78
CA GLY A 24 -0.41 2.99 -13.93
C GLY A 24 0.33 4.21 -13.35
N GLU A 25 -0.32 5.38 -13.22
CA GLU A 25 0.37 6.59 -12.70
C GLU A 25 0.67 6.48 -11.19
N ALA A 26 -0.25 5.91 -10.40
CA ALA A 26 -0.04 5.69 -8.97
C ALA A 26 1.05 4.64 -8.73
N GLU A 27 1.06 3.56 -9.52
CA GLU A 27 2.06 2.50 -9.50
C GLU A 27 3.45 3.05 -9.82
N ASP A 28 3.58 3.80 -10.92
CA ASP A 28 4.85 4.44 -11.32
C ASP A 28 5.34 5.40 -10.24
N ARG A 29 4.42 6.15 -9.62
CA ARG A 29 4.76 7.09 -8.57
C ARG A 29 5.27 6.38 -7.33
N PHE A 30 4.65 5.27 -6.90
CA PHE A 30 5.15 4.47 -5.79
C PHE A 30 6.51 3.86 -6.09
N MET A 31 6.76 3.36 -7.30
CA MET A 31 8.09 2.86 -7.68
C MET A 31 9.16 3.95 -7.58
N GLN A 32 8.90 5.16 -8.08
CA GLN A 32 9.81 6.30 -7.94
C GLN A 32 10.09 6.65 -6.47
N MET A 33 9.07 6.62 -5.60
CA MET A 33 9.22 6.89 -4.17
C MET A 33 10.06 5.82 -3.47
N ILE A 34 9.85 4.54 -3.80
CA ILE A 34 10.66 3.43 -3.28
C ILE A 34 12.12 3.57 -3.72
N ASP A 35 12.35 3.83 -5.00
CA ASP A 35 13.70 3.95 -5.57
C ASP A 35 14.46 5.16 -5.03
N SER A 36 13.76 6.26 -4.70
CA SER A 36 14.37 7.45 -4.12
C SER A 36 14.89 7.23 -2.70
N GLY A 37 14.23 6.34 -1.93
CA GLY A 37 14.51 6.13 -0.51
C GLY A 37 14.25 7.36 0.38
N GLU A 38 13.50 8.35 -0.11
CA GLU A 38 13.16 9.56 0.64
C GLU A 38 11.98 9.34 1.59
N ALA A 39 11.79 10.28 2.52
CA ALA A 39 10.63 10.30 3.40
C ALA A 39 9.40 10.89 2.70
N TYR A 40 8.25 10.25 2.88
CA TYR A 40 6.97 10.74 2.37
C TYR A 40 5.90 10.69 3.46
N SER A 41 5.10 11.75 3.54
CA SER A 41 4.01 11.83 4.51
C SER A 41 2.81 10.96 4.11
N ALA A 42 2.00 10.60 5.09
CA ALA A 42 0.74 9.88 4.86
C ALA A 42 -0.22 10.67 3.96
N ASP A 43 -0.24 12.00 4.06
CA ASP A 43 -1.05 12.85 3.18
C ASP A 43 -0.66 12.74 1.70
N THR A 44 0.62 12.46 1.42
CA THR A 44 1.11 12.20 0.07
C THR A 44 0.80 10.77 -0.39
N LEU A 45 0.96 9.78 0.50
CA LEU A 45 0.84 8.35 0.16
C LEU A 45 -0.61 7.88 0.08
N MET A 46 -1.50 8.35 0.96
CA MET A 46 -2.89 7.89 1.04
C MET A 46 -3.70 8.07 -0.25
N PRO A 47 -3.66 9.24 -0.92
CA PRO A 47 -4.38 9.41 -2.19
C PRO A 47 -3.92 8.48 -3.30
N LEU A 48 -2.63 8.15 -3.34
CA LEU A 48 -2.06 7.20 -4.30
C LEU A 48 -2.43 5.76 -3.94
N PHE A 49 -2.34 5.39 -2.65
CA PHE A 49 -2.71 4.06 -2.15
C PHE A 49 -4.14 3.67 -2.52
N LYS A 50 -5.07 4.62 -2.41
CA LYS A 50 -6.48 4.41 -2.75
C LYS A 50 -6.73 4.17 -4.24
N GLN A 51 -5.80 4.51 -5.12
CA GLN A 51 -5.89 4.33 -6.56
C GLN A 51 -5.32 2.98 -7.02
N LEU A 52 -4.50 2.34 -6.17
CA LEU A 52 -3.90 1.05 -6.49
C LEU A 52 -4.93 -0.08 -6.51
N GLU A 53 -4.68 -1.08 -7.36
CA GLU A 53 -5.50 -2.28 -7.46
C GLU A 53 -5.43 -3.14 -6.17
N PRO A 54 -6.51 -3.82 -5.81
CA PRO A 54 -6.50 -4.79 -4.73
C PRO A 54 -5.63 -6.01 -5.05
N VAL A 55 -5.24 -6.74 -4.00
CA VAL A 55 -4.57 -8.05 -4.13
C VAL A 55 -5.43 -9.14 -3.49
N ASP A 56 -5.38 -10.33 -4.05
CA ASP A 56 -6.00 -11.51 -3.46
C ASP A 56 -5.07 -12.20 -2.45
N LEU A 57 -5.60 -13.18 -1.73
CA LEU A 57 -4.85 -13.90 -0.70
C LEU A 57 -3.71 -14.75 -1.29
N GLN A 58 -3.91 -15.32 -2.48
CA GLN A 58 -2.90 -16.17 -3.12
C GLN A 58 -1.71 -15.37 -3.62
N PHE A 59 -1.98 -14.15 -4.11
CA PHE A 59 -0.93 -13.22 -4.52
C PHE A 59 0.03 -12.91 -3.37
N MET A 60 -0.45 -12.84 -2.13
CA MET A 60 0.38 -12.50 -0.97
C MET A 60 1.30 -13.63 -0.51
N LEU A 61 1.05 -14.89 -0.89
CA LEU A 61 1.87 -16.02 -0.43
C LEU A 61 3.33 -15.88 -0.87
N GLY A 62 4.27 -16.24 0.04
CA GLY A 62 5.70 -16.16 -0.17
C GLY A 62 6.40 -15.27 0.86
N THR A 63 7.69 -15.04 0.64
CA THR A 63 8.52 -14.15 1.45
C THR A 63 8.66 -12.80 0.76
N TRP A 64 8.57 -11.74 1.54
CA TRP A 64 8.59 -10.37 1.08
C TRP A 64 9.57 -9.54 1.89
N ARG A 65 10.44 -8.82 1.21
CA ARG A 65 11.35 -7.85 1.83
C ARG A 65 10.61 -6.54 2.06
N GLY A 66 10.69 -6.02 3.28
CA GLY A 66 10.06 -4.77 3.69
C GLY A 66 10.94 -3.54 3.50
N GLY A 67 10.27 -2.41 3.38
CA GLY A 67 10.87 -1.09 3.46
C GLY A 67 9.83 -0.06 3.92
N LYS A 68 10.32 1.07 4.41
CA LYS A 68 9.47 2.15 4.94
C LYS A 68 9.62 3.40 4.07
N PHE A 69 8.68 4.33 4.22
CA PHE A 69 8.69 5.65 3.56
C PHE A 69 9.16 6.77 4.50
N ASP A 70 10.08 6.45 5.42
CA ASP A 70 10.58 7.37 6.46
C ASP A 70 11.98 7.95 6.16
N GLY A 71 12.55 7.62 5.00
CA GLY A 71 13.92 8.07 4.64
C GLY A 71 15.00 7.53 5.57
N GLY A 72 14.70 6.45 6.32
CA GLY A 72 15.60 5.89 7.33
C GLY A 72 15.65 6.68 8.64
N ALA A 73 14.70 7.59 8.86
CA ALA A 73 14.68 8.45 10.07
C ALA A 73 14.25 7.69 11.33
N GLU A 74 13.37 6.69 11.17
CA GLU A 74 12.86 5.93 12.31
C GLU A 74 13.82 4.81 12.71
N PRO A 75 14.14 4.67 14.01
CA PRO A 75 14.98 3.58 14.48
C PRO A 75 14.41 2.21 14.10
N ASP A 76 15.28 1.31 13.66
CA ASP A 76 14.92 -0.07 13.37
C ASP A 76 15.83 -1.03 14.15
N PRO A 77 15.59 -1.19 15.47
CA PRO A 77 16.44 -2.01 16.34
C PRO A 77 16.41 -3.49 16.00
N LEU A 78 15.43 -3.96 15.23
CA LEU A 78 15.34 -5.35 14.80
C LEU A 78 16.00 -5.58 13.45
N ASN A 79 16.32 -4.52 12.69
CA ASN A 79 16.70 -4.64 11.30
C ASN A 79 15.62 -5.42 10.52
N TRP A 80 14.40 -4.87 10.53
CA TRP A 80 13.21 -5.50 9.96
C TRP A 80 13.45 -5.91 8.52
N TYR A 81 13.39 -7.23 8.27
CA TYR A 81 13.57 -7.78 6.93
C TYR A 81 12.28 -7.68 6.10
N GLY A 82 11.14 -7.98 6.70
CA GLY A 82 9.86 -8.04 5.99
C GLY A 82 8.87 -9.02 6.61
N LYS A 83 8.12 -9.71 5.75
CA LYS A 83 7.05 -10.63 6.16
C LYS A 83 7.13 -11.94 5.38
N ARG A 84 6.68 -13.06 5.99
CA ARG A 84 6.52 -14.33 5.29
C ARG A 84 5.10 -14.84 5.44
N PHE A 85 4.45 -15.10 4.30
CA PHE A 85 3.10 -15.64 4.21
C PHE A 85 3.20 -17.11 3.77
N THR A 86 3.24 -18.02 4.71
CA THR A 86 3.34 -19.47 4.45
C THR A 86 1.99 -20.02 4.01
N SER A 87 0.91 -19.53 4.59
CA SER A 87 -0.47 -19.82 4.21
C SER A 87 -1.39 -18.68 4.67
N VAL A 88 -2.66 -18.75 4.31
CA VAL A 88 -3.67 -17.76 4.77
C VAL A 88 -3.84 -17.74 6.29
N ASN A 89 -3.49 -18.82 6.99
CA ASN A 89 -3.60 -18.96 8.44
C ASN A 89 -2.27 -18.88 9.17
N ASP A 90 -1.15 -18.75 8.44
CA ASP A 90 0.18 -18.79 9.02
C ASP A 90 1.07 -17.77 8.35
N VAL A 91 1.23 -16.63 9.03
CA VAL A 91 2.07 -15.51 8.61
C VAL A 91 3.03 -15.12 9.72
N GLU A 92 4.27 -14.87 9.34
CA GLU A 92 5.31 -14.28 10.16
C GLU A 92 5.37 -12.77 9.84
N PRO A 93 4.71 -11.92 10.63
CA PRO A 93 4.50 -10.53 10.25
C PRO A 93 5.73 -9.66 10.41
N ILE A 94 6.68 -10.05 11.27
CA ILE A 94 7.91 -9.30 11.52
C ILE A 94 9.10 -10.24 11.43
N LEU A 95 9.68 -10.35 10.25
CA LEU A 95 10.92 -11.07 10.05
C LEU A 95 12.13 -10.20 10.37
N TYR A 96 13.15 -10.79 10.94
CA TYR A 96 14.45 -10.16 11.15
C TYR A 96 15.57 -11.20 11.01
N PRO A 97 16.81 -10.81 10.67
CA PRO A 97 17.93 -11.73 10.62
C PRO A 97 18.37 -12.10 12.03
N GLY A 98 18.37 -13.40 12.32
CA GLY A 98 18.96 -13.94 13.55
C GLY A 98 20.50 -13.90 13.54
N PRO A 99 21.16 -14.34 14.64
CA PRO A 99 22.61 -14.29 14.76
C PRO A 99 23.38 -15.10 13.70
N ASP A 100 22.76 -16.13 13.16
CA ASP A 100 23.29 -16.98 12.08
C ASP A 100 22.87 -16.54 10.68
N GLY A 101 22.17 -15.41 10.58
CA GLY A 101 21.64 -14.87 9.33
C GLY A 101 20.33 -15.49 8.86
N THR A 102 19.79 -16.50 9.56
CA THR A 102 18.47 -17.05 9.23
C THR A 102 17.35 -16.07 9.60
N LEU A 103 16.32 -15.99 8.77
CA LEU A 103 15.17 -15.14 9.03
C LEU A 103 14.28 -15.76 10.11
N GLN A 104 14.05 -15.04 11.18
CA GLN A 104 13.22 -15.41 12.33
C GLN A 104 12.05 -14.47 12.49
N ASN A 105 10.93 -14.97 13.04
CA ASN A 105 9.81 -14.13 13.43
C ASN A 105 10.07 -13.45 14.79
N TYR A 106 9.65 -12.21 14.93
CA TYR A 106 9.70 -11.51 16.21
C TYR A 106 8.49 -11.87 17.08
N ASP A 107 8.63 -12.92 17.87
CA ASP A 107 7.53 -13.56 18.62
C ASP A 107 6.82 -12.66 19.63
N LYS A 108 7.44 -11.54 20.05
CA LYS A 108 6.78 -10.58 20.95
C LYS A 108 5.58 -9.89 20.35
N LEU A 109 5.46 -9.84 19.01
CA LEU A 109 4.29 -9.34 18.31
C LEU A 109 3.36 -10.46 17.84
N GLY A 110 3.74 -11.72 18.07
CA GLY A 110 2.99 -12.90 17.68
C GLY A 110 3.14 -13.24 16.21
N ARG A 111 2.22 -14.06 15.75
CA ARG A 111 2.04 -14.39 14.34
C ARG A 111 0.85 -13.63 13.78
N ALA A 112 0.44 -13.98 12.58
CA ALA A 112 -0.69 -13.33 11.91
C ALA A 112 -1.38 -14.28 10.94
N GLN A 113 -2.51 -13.84 10.43
CA GLN A 113 -3.28 -14.47 9.37
C GLN A 113 -3.69 -13.44 8.33
N ILE A 114 -4.01 -13.86 7.10
CA ILE A 114 -4.56 -12.97 6.08
C ILE A 114 -6.01 -13.31 5.79
N ARG A 115 -6.81 -12.26 5.55
CA ARG A 115 -8.23 -12.35 5.17
C ARG A 115 -8.54 -11.26 4.16
N GLU A 116 -9.62 -11.43 3.42
CA GLU A 116 -10.18 -10.35 2.62
C GLU A 116 -10.92 -9.37 3.52
N MET A 117 -10.57 -8.09 3.40
CA MET A 117 -11.20 -7.01 4.16
C MET A 117 -11.49 -5.81 3.26
N VAL A 118 -12.52 -5.06 3.62
CA VAL A 118 -12.87 -3.81 2.94
C VAL A 118 -12.06 -2.66 3.53
N PHE A 119 -11.36 -1.94 2.66
CA PHE A 119 -10.77 -0.64 2.97
C PHE A 119 -11.05 0.32 1.82
N ASP A 120 -11.59 1.51 2.13
CA ASP A 120 -11.95 2.53 1.14
C ASP A 120 -12.85 2.00 0.00
N GLY A 121 -13.82 1.14 0.34
CA GLY A 121 -14.78 0.58 -0.61
C GLY A 121 -14.27 -0.57 -1.47
N GLN A 122 -13.00 -0.98 -1.33
CA GLN A 122 -12.40 -2.09 -2.08
C GLN A 122 -12.07 -3.27 -1.17
N VAL A 123 -12.39 -4.47 -1.62
CA VAL A 123 -11.98 -5.73 -0.97
C VAL A 123 -10.57 -6.08 -1.40
N SER A 124 -9.68 -6.32 -0.43
CA SER A 124 -8.29 -6.72 -0.69
C SER A 124 -7.78 -7.61 0.43
N ALA A 125 -6.67 -8.31 0.22
CA ALA A 125 -5.98 -9.01 1.29
C ALA A 125 -5.57 -8.02 2.38
N ALA A 126 -5.77 -8.44 3.63
CA ALA A 126 -5.30 -7.73 4.82
C ALA A 126 -4.72 -8.73 5.80
N LEU A 127 -3.68 -8.32 6.51
CA LEU A 127 -3.01 -9.11 7.54
C LEU A 127 -3.56 -8.69 8.90
N ILE A 128 -3.95 -9.67 9.71
CA ILE A 128 -4.48 -9.48 11.05
C ILE A 128 -3.52 -10.13 12.03
N TYR A 129 -2.94 -9.33 12.94
CA TYR A 129 -2.03 -9.83 13.96
C TYR A 129 -2.78 -10.61 15.04
N ASP A 130 -2.21 -11.73 15.52
CA ASP A 130 -2.86 -12.60 16.49
C ASP A 130 -2.86 -12.01 17.90
N GLN A 131 -1.82 -11.26 18.26
CA GLN A 131 -1.58 -10.77 19.62
C GLN A 131 -1.52 -9.25 19.73
N GLN A 132 -1.73 -8.54 18.63
CA GLN A 132 -1.71 -7.08 18.59
C GLN A 132 -2.96 -6.55 17.88
N PRO A 133 -3.49 -5.42 18.30
CA PRO A 133 -4.63 -4.80 17.62
C PRO A 133 -4.15 -4.05 16.36
N ILE A 134 -3.59 -4.79 15.41
CA ILE A 134 -2.99 -4.27 14.17
C ILE A 134 -3.59 -5.01 12.99
N ILE A 135 -3.94 -4.25 11.95
CA ILE A 135 -4.34 -4.74 10.64
C ILE A 135 -3.47 -4.04 9.60
N ASP A 136 -2.85 -4.80 8.68
CA ASP A 136 -2.16 -4.22 7.54
C ASP A 136 -3.01 -4.44 6.28
N TYR A 137 -3.44 -3.37 5.62
CA TYR A 137 -4.15 -3.42 4.32
C TYR A 137 -3.14 -3.38 3.18
N PHE A 138 -3.36 -4.18 2.13
CA PHE A 138 -2.44 -4.26 0.99
C PHE A 138 -3.08 -3.76 -0.30
N ARG A 139 -2.24 -3.17 -1.18
CA ARG A 139 -2.57 -2.80 -2.56
C ARG A 139 -1.39 -3.13 -3.48
N LYS A 140 -1.72 -3.48 -4.72
CA LYS A 140 -0.76 -3.89 -5.74
C LYS A 140 -0.12 -2.69 -6.42
N VAL A 141 1.21 -2.69 -6.52
CA VAL A 141 1.95 -1.80 -7.43
C VAL A 141 2.28 -2.54 -8.72
N ASN A 142 2.84 -3.76 -8.61
CA ASN A 142 3.13 -4.63 -9.74
C ASN A 142 3.18 -6.11 -9.25
N ASP A 143 3.66 -7.04 -10.07
CA ASP A 143 3.69 -8.46 -9.70
C ASP A 143 4.67 -8.79 -8.56
N ASP A 144 5.61 -7.91 -8.28
CA ASP A 144 6.64 -8.09 -7.26
C ASP A 144 6.55 -7.07 -6.10
N VAL A 145 5.68 -6.06 -6.18
CA VAL A 145 5.63 -4.97 -5.19
C VAL A 145 4.20 -4.69 -4.74
N VAL A 146 4.01 -4.62 -3.43
CA VAL A 146 2.77 -4.13 -2.80
C VAL A 146 3.06 -3.02 -1.82
N ILE A 147 2.08 -2.15 -1.62
CA ILE A 147 2.08 -1.17 -0.53
C ILE A 147 1.21 -1.70 0.59
N GLY A 148 1.71 -1.58 1.81
CA GLY A 148 0.99 -1.87 3.05
C GLY A 148 0.65 -0.60 3.80
N LEU A 149 -0.53 -0.59 4.42
CA LEU A 149 -0.99 0.44 5.35
C LEU A 149 -1.34 -0.21 6.68
N GLY A 150 -0.56 0.06 7.70
CA GLY A 150 -0.77 -0.44 9.04
C GLY A 150 -1.80 0.39 9.81
N ASP A 151 -2.91 -0.26 10.18
CA ASP A 151 -3.93 0.28 11.05
C ASP A 151 -3.69 -0.24 12.48
N ILE A 152 -3.15 0.62 13.33
CA ILE A 152 -2.84 0.32 14.72
C ILE A 152 -3.89 0.97 15.59
N LYS A 153 -4.69 0.18 16.30
CA LYS A 153 -5.77 0.70 17.16
C LYS A 153 -5.29 1.81 18.09
N GLY A 154 -5.94 2.96 18.00
CA GLY A 154 -5.63 4.13 18.83
C GLY A 154 -4.46 4.99 18.32
N LYS A 155 -3.94 4.71 17.12
CA LYS A 155 -2.97 5.55 16.42
C LYS A 155 -3.60 6.17 15.17
N PRO A 156 -3.07 7.30 14.67
CA PRO A 156 -3.42 7.79 13.35
C PRO A 156 -3.11 6.76 12.26
N LEU A 157 -3.90 6.76 11.19
CA LEU A 157 -3.72 5.86 10.03
C LEU A 157 -2.65 6.43 9.09
N GLU A 158 -1.38 6.32 9.49
CA GLU A 158 -0.24 6.99 8.84
C GLU A 158 0.93 6.06 8.55
N PHE A 159 0.88 4.81 9.03
CA PHE A 159 2.00 3.89 8.91
C PHE A 159 1.98 3.17 7.55
N PHE A 160 2.69 3.73 6.57
CA PHE A 160 2.89 3.12 5.27
C PHE A 160 4.23 2.39 5.19
N PHE A 161 4.22 1.26 4.48
CA PHE A 161 5.40 0.48 4.15
C PHE A 161 5.21 -0.15 2.76
N HIS A 162 6.30 -0.64 2.18
CA HIS A 162 6.25 -1.44 0.97
C HIS A 162 6.83 -2.82 1.21
N LEU A 163 6.38 -3.78 0.41
CA LEU A 163 6.94 -5.13 0.38
C LEU A 163 7.33 -5.45 -1.06
N THR A 164 8.55 -5.96 -1.23
CA THR A 164 9.07 -6.47 -2.50
C THR A 164 9.25 -7.97 -2.38
N ARG A 165 8.75 -8.73 -3.36
CA ARG A 165 8.84 -10.20 -3.37
C ARG A 165 10.29 -10.64 -3.32
N ASP A 166 10.59 -11.51 -2.37
CA ASP A 166 11.92 -12.12 -2.23
C ASP A 166 11.99 -13.33 -3.17
N LYS A 167 13.01 -13.37 -4.05
CA LYS A 167 13.19 -14.40 -5.10
C LYS A 167 14.36 -15.31 -4.80
#